data_38309d35ccc9550053ebb92f6561080e
#
_entry.id   38309d35ccc9550053ebb92f6561080e
#
_cell.length_a   1.000
_cell.length_b   1.000
_cell.length_c   1.000
_cell.angle_alpha   90.00
_cell.angle_beta   90.00
_cell.angle_gamma   90.00
#
_symmetry.space_group_name_H-M   'P 1'
#
loop_
_entity.id
_entity.type
_entity.pdbx_description
1 polymer ?
#
loop_
_entity_poly.entity_id
_entity_poly.type
_entity_poly.pdbx_seq_one_letter_code
_entity_poly.pdbx_strand_id
1 'polypeptide(L)'
;LNGAAGCASLTATPLRGDAMASSDHSHGSELSEMQARVRAIETILTEKGYVDAAALDRIVEAFETEIGPHIGARIVARAWIDAEFKERLLADATEAANALGHSSPVGSHLIAVENTPEMHNIVVCTLCSCYPWEVLGLPPVWYKSAPYRSRTVIDPRGVLADFGLGLPNETRIRVWDSTAETRFLVVPMRPAGTEGWSEERLAALVTRDSMVGTGLPKPGEADR
;
A
#
# COMPACT_ATOMS: atom_id res chain seq x y z
N LEU A 1 0.83 15.75 55.75
CA LEU A 1 1.96 15.04 55.15
C LEU A 1 1.64 14.79 53.66
N ASN A 2 2.23 15.66 52.84
CA ASN A 2 2.07 15.70 51.38
C ASN A 2 2.86 14.55 50.74
N GLY A 3 2.23 13.86 49.82
CA GLY A 3 2.86 12.96 48.85
C GLY A 3 2.30 13.20 47.46
N ALA A 4 2.97 14.10 46.74
CA ALA A 4 2.67 14.32 45.33
C ALA A 4 3.31 13.19 44.49
N ALA A 5 2.48 12.37 43.87
CA ALA A 5 2.93 11.41 42.85
C ALA A 5 3.13 12.14 41.52
N GLY A 6 4.38 12.24 41.09
CA GLY A 6 4.73 12.82 39.79
C GLY A 6 4.28 11.91 38.64
N CYS A 7 3.45 12.48 37.78
CA CYS A 7 3.06 11.86 36.53
C CYS A 7 4.24 11.99 35.54
N ALA A 8 4.92 10.89 35.25
CA ALA A 8 5.97 10.87 34.24
C ALA A 8 5.34 11.02 32.85
N SER A 9 5.59 12.15 32.20
CA SER A 9 5.23 12.41 30.81
C SER A 9 6.05 11.48 29.91
N LEU A 10 5.38 10.53 29.28
CA LEU A 10 5.95 9.75 28.19
C LEU A 10 5.99 10.65 26.94
N THR A 11 7.14 11.19 26.66
CA THR A 11 7.39 11.89 25.39
C THR A 11 7.40 10.87 24.26
N ALA A 12 6.38 10.94 23.41
CA ALA A 12 6.32 10.16 22.17
C ALA A 12 7.46 10.62 21.24
N THR A 13 8.34 9.71 20.89
CA THR A 13 9.36 9.94 19.85
C THR A 13 8.64 9.97 18.50
N PRO A 14 8.77 11.05 17.68
CA PRO A 14 8.18 11.07 16.35
C PRO A 14 8.86 10.00 15.47
N LEU A 15 8.06 9.25 14.74
CA LEU A 15 8.53 8.37 13.66
C LEU A 15 9.14 9.27 12.59
N ARG A 16 10.45 9.47 12.61
CA ARG A 16 11.15 10.10 11.49
C ARG A 16 10.96 9.23 10.27
N GLY A 17 10.28 9.77 9.27
CA GLY A 17 10.40 9.28 7.91
C GLY A 17 11.85 9.42 7.51
N ASP A 18 12.58 8.30 7.43
CA ASP A 18 13.92 8.32 6.88
C ASP A 18 13.82 8.82 5.44
N ALA A 19 14.25 10.05 5.25
CA ALA A 19 14.62 10.54 3.95
C ALA A 19 15.60 9.50 3.39
N MET A 20 15.28 8.93 2.24
CA MET A 20 16.16 8.03 1.48
C MET A 20 17.49 8.74 1.27
N ALA A 21 18.41 8.55 2.20
CA ALA A 21 19.80 8.81 1.95
C ALA A 21 20.22 7.80 0.87
N SER A 22 20.60 8.32 -0.30
CA SER A 22 21.28 7.56 -1.33
C SER A 22 22.53 6.96 -0.70
N SER A 23 22.44 5.72 -0.23
CA SER A 23 23.60 4.94 0.15
C SER A 23 24.32 4.59 -1.13
N ASP A 24 25.45 5.22 -1.31
CA ASP A 24 26.50 4.85 -2.24
C ASP A 24 26.83 3.36 -2.03
N HIS A 25 26.34 2.50 -2.93
CA HIS A 25 26.60 1.08 -2.89
C HIS A 25 28.05 0.85 -3.35
N SER A 26 28.98 0.93 -2.41
CA SER A 26 30.29 0.33 -2.58
C SER A 26 30.10 -1.17 -2.78
N HIS A 27 30.41 -1.66 -3.98
CA HIS A 27 30.42 -3.06 -4.33
C HIS A 27 31.48 -3.82 -3.54
N GLY A 28 31.12 -4.28 -2.37
CA GLY A 28 31.85 -5.21 -1.54
C GLY A 28 30.90 -6.30 -1.09
N SER A 29 30.99 -7.46 -1.68
CA SER A 29 30.05 -8.57 -1.71
C SER A 29 30.07 -9.43 -0.46
N GLU A 30 29.68 -8.91 0.68
CA GLU A 30 29.26 -9.79 1.77
C GLU A 30 27.74 -9.74 1.90
N LEU A 31 27.09 -10.85 1.56
CA LEU A 31 25.67 -11.05 1.81
C LEU A 31 25.41 -10.89 3.30
N SER A 32 24.37 -10.14 3.69
CA SER A 32 23.92 -10.15 5.06
C SER A 32 23.60 -11.59 5.50
N GLU A 33 23.66 -11.88 6.80
CA GLU A 33 23.34 -13.22 7.33
C GLU A 33 21.98 -13.73 6.83
N MET A 34 20.99 -12.84 6.75
CA MET A 34 19.67 -13.21 6.24
C MET A 34 19.69 -13.53 4.74
N GLN A 35 20.39 -12.76 3.94
CA GLN A 35 20.53 -13.04 2.50
C GLN A 35 21.28 -14.36 2.25
N ALA A 36 22.30 -14.66 3.05
CA ALA A 36 23.02 -15.93 2.98
C ALA A 36 22.11 -17.11 3.34
N ARG A 37 21.28 -16.98 4.36
CA ARG A 37 20.28 -18.01 4.74
C ARG A 37 19.24 -18.24 3.65
N VAL A 38 18.67 -17.17 3.08
CA VAL A 38 17.70 -17.25 1.98
C VAL A 38 18.33 -17.96 0.78
N ARG A 39 19.54 -17.58 0.39
CA ARG A 39 20.25 -18.21 -0.73
C ARG A 39 20.55 -19.70 -0.49
N ALA A 40 20.90 -20.06 0.74
CA ALA A 40 21.13 -21.46 1.10
C ALA A 40 19.85 -22.29 0.98
N ILE A 41 18.71 -21.76 1.41
CA ILE A 41 17.39 -22.42 1.29
C ILE A 41 17.03 -22.57 -0.18
N GLU A 42 17.16 -21.51 -0.98
CA GLU A 42 16.90 -21.54 -2.43
C GLU A 42 17.75 -22.61 -3.12
N THR A 43 19.06 -22.67 -2.84
CA THR A 43 19.96 -23.66 -3.39
C THR A 43 19.48 -25.09 -3.07
N ILE A 44 19.18 -25.37 -1.80
CA ILE A 44 18.70 -26.71 -1.36
C ILE A 44 17.39 -27.09 -2.04
N LEU A 45 16.44 -26.17 -2.16
CA LEU A 45 15.13 -26.43 -2.78
C LEU A 45 15.28 -26.69 -4.28
N THR A 46 16.18 -25.96 -4.95
CA THR A 46 16.49 -26.12 -6.37
C THR A 46 17.20 -27.45 -6.63
N GLU A 47 18.23 -27.80 -5.85
CA GLU A 47 18.96 -29.06 -5.96
C GLU A 47 18.05 -30.28 -5.73
N LYS A 48 17.05 -30.15 -4.84
CA LYS A 48 16.03 -31.19 -4.59
C LYS A 48 14.93 -31.24 -5.63
N GLY A 49 14.88 -30.31 -6.59
CA GLY A 49 13.86 -30.21 -7.61
C GLY A 49 12.48 -29.76 -7.09
N TYR A 50 12.41 -29.16 -5.90
CA TYR A 50 11.15 -28.61 -5.35
C TYR A 50 10.84 -27.23 -5.91
N VAL A 51 11.84 -26.50 -6.37
CA VAL A 51 11.72 -25.18 -6.98
C VAL A 51 12.48 -25.16 -8.29
N ASP A 52 11.85 -24.67 -9.35
CA ASP A 52 12.49 -24.36 -10.61
C ASP A 52 13.08 -22.94 -10.52
N ALA A 53 14.42 -22.82 -10.61
CA ALA A 53 15.11 -21.54 -10.54
C ALA A 53 14.60 -20.55 -11.61
N ALA A 54 14.37 -21.02 -12.83
CA ALA A 54 13.85 -20.17 -13.90
C ALA A 54 12.41 -19.69 -13.63
N ALA A 55 11.59 -20.47 -12.92
CA ALA A 55 10.28 -20.03 -12.50
C ALA A 55 10.36 -18.95 -11.41
N LEU A 56 11.30 -19.08 -10.48
CA LEU A 56 11.57 -18.08 -9.45
C LEU A 56 12.04 -16.76 -10.06
N ASP A 57 13.00 -16.80 -10.99
CA ASP A 57 13.51 -15.62 -11.70
C ASP A 57 12.39 -14.89 -12.45
N ARG A 58 11.50 -15.61 -13.13
CA ARG A 58 10.33 -15.01 -13.79
C ARG A 58 9.39 -14.32 -12.82
N ILE A 59 9.17 -14.88 -11.63
CA ILE A 59 8.33 -14.25 -10.60
C ILE A 59 9.00 -12.96 -10.10
N VAL A 60 10.29 -12.99 -9.83
CA VAL A 60 11.04 -11.81 -9.38
C VAL A 60 10.98 -10.72 -10.45
N GLU A 61 11.29 -11.07 -11.71
CA GLU A 61 11.23 -10.13 -12.84
C GLU A 61 9.83 -9.50 -12.99
N ALA A 62 8.76 -10.31 -12.89
CA ALA A 62 7.40 -9.79 -12.97
C ALA A 62 7.10 -8.76 -11.85
N PHE A 63 7.54 -9.02 -10.62
CA PHE A 63 7.38 -8.06 -9.51
C PHE A 63 8.29 -6.83 -9.60
N GLU A 64 9.40 -6.90 -10.32
CA GLU A 64 10.30 -5.78 -10.55
C GLU A 64 9.85 -4.90 -11.74
N THR A 65 9.25 -5.49 -12.77
CA THR A 65 9.00 -4.80 -14.04
C THR A 65 7.52 -4.65 -14.39
N GLU A 66 6.67 -5.61 -14.03
CA GLU A 66 5.29 -5.69 -14.51
C GLU A 66 4.25 -5.41 -13.42
N ILE A 67 4.50 -5.85 -12.17
CA ILE A 67 3.54 -5.74 -11.08
C ILE A 67 3.93 -4.61 -10.14
N GLY A 68 3.11 -3.58 -10.07
CA GLY A 68 3.42 -2.43 -9.24
C GLY A 68 2.25 -1.49 -8.99
N PRO A 69 2.45 -0.42 -8.23
CA PRO A 69 1.39 0.55 -7.91
C PRO A 69 0.76 1.22 -9.13
N HIS A 70 1.45 1.20 -10.29
CA HIS A 70 0.92 1.74 -11.55
C HIS A 70 -0.33 0.99 -12.04
N ILE A 71 -0.46 -0.31 -11.71
CA ILE A 71 -1.67 -1.09 -12.02
C ILE A 71 -2.87 -0.54 -11.24
N GLY A 72 -2.75 -0.46 -9.91
CA GLY A 72 -3.79 0.13 -9.06
C GLY A 72 -4.09 1.58 -9.45
N ALA A 73 -3.07 2.36 -9.81
CA ALA A 73 -3.24 3.73 -10.26
C ALA A 73 -4.09 3.84 -11.53
N ARG A 74 -3.93 2.94 -12.49
CA ARG A 74 -4.78 2.86 -13.70
C ARG A 74 -6.20 2.45 -13.35
N ILE A 75 -6.39 1.47 -12.46
CA ILE A 75 -7.71 1.07 -11.98
C ILE A 75 -8.44 2.27 -11.34
N VAL A 76 -7.77 3.01 -10.47
CA VAL A 76 -8.33 4.20 -9.81
C VAL A 76 -8.64 5.30 -10.82
N ALA A 77 -7.70 5.61 -11.73
CA ALA A 77 -7.92 6.63 -12.76
C ALA A 77 -9.11 6.28 -13.66
N ARG A 78 -9.24 5.02 -14.07
CA ARG A 78 -10.40 4.53 -14.80
C ARG A 78 -11.70 4.73 -14.02
N ALA A 79 -11.71 4.39 -12.73
CA ALA A 79 -12.89 4.59 -11.87
C ALA A 79 -13.26 6.07 -11.71
N TRP A 80 -12.32 7.00 -11.85
CA TRP A 80 -12.60 8.45 -11.80
C TRP A 80 -13.28 9.01 -13.04
N ILE A 81 -13.14 8.35 -14.22
CA ILE A 81 -13.70 8.84 -15.48
C ILE A 81 -14.84 7.98 -16.03
N ASP A 82 -14.99 6.76 -15.54
CA ASP A 82 -15.98 5.79 -15.97
C ASP A 82 -16.82 5.35 -14.77
N ALA A 83 -18.02 5.91 -14.64
CA ALA A 83 -18.92 5.64 -13.54
C ALA A 83 -19.40 4.18 -13.50
N GLU A 84 -19.64 3.58 -14.69
CA GLU A 84 -20.06 2.19 -14.80
C GLU A 84 -18.92 1.23 -14.36
N PHE A 85 -17.70 1.52 -14.76
CA PHE A 85 -16.53 0.77 -14.26
C PHE A 85 -16.37 0.93 -12.76
N LYS A 86 -16.56 2.14 -12.21
CA LYS A 86 -16.48 2.37 -10.76
C LYS A 86 -17.53 1.57 -10.00
N GLU A 87 -18.77 1.52 -10.48
CA GLU A 87 -19.81 0.70 -9.86
C GLU A 87 -19.44 -0.79 -9.84
N ARG A 88 -18.93 -1.32 -10.96
CA ARG A 88 -18.42 -2.70 -11.01
C ARG A 88 -17.23 -2.93 -10.09
N LEU A 89 -16.28 -2.00 -10.04
CA LEU A 89 -15.11 -2.06 -9.16
C LEU A 89 -15.51 -2.12 -7.68
N LEU A 90 -16.48 -1.31 -7.27
CA LEU A 90 -16.97 -1.30 -5.89
C LEU A 90 -17.84 -2.52 -5.55
N ALA A 91 -18.48 -3.14 -6.54
CA ALA A 91 -19.26 -4.36 -6.37
C ALA A 91 -18.38 -5.60 -6.30
N ASP A 92 -17.42 -5.75 -7.22
CA ASP A 92 -16.45 -6.84 -7.29
C ASP A 92 -15.12 -6.35 -7.90
N ALA A 93 -14.20 -5.95 -7.03
CA ALA A 93 -12.90 -5.46 -7.47
C ALA A 93 -12.02 -6.56 -8.07
N THR A 94 -12.22 -7.82 -7.69
CA THR A 94 -11.49 -8.95 -8.28
C THR A 94 -11.86 -9.12 -9.74
N GLU A 95 -13.17 -9.13 -10.05
CA GLU A 95 -13.63 -9.25 -11.42
C GLU A 95 -13.22 -8.01 -12.26
N ALA A 96 -13.36 -6.81 -11.70
CA ALA A 96 -12.97 -5.58 -12.37
C ALA A 96 -11.46 -5.53 -12.71
N ALA A 97 -10.59 -5.99 -11.80
CA ALA A 97 -9.15 -6.09 -12.04
C ALA A 97 -8.82 -7.18 -13.10
N ASN A 98 -9.49 -8.33 -13.02
CA ASN A 98 -9.34 -9.42 -13.99
C ASN A 98 -9.72 -8.98 -15.42
N ALA A 99 -10.79 -8.20 -15.56
CA ALA A 99 -11.23 -7.64 -16.84
C ALA A 99 -10.17 -6.70 -17.48
N LEU A 100 -9.27 -6.14 -16.68
CA LEU A 100 -8.12 -5.34 -17.11
C LEU A 100 -6.83 -6.17 -17.28
N GLY A 101 -6.89 -7.50 -17.13
CA GLY A 101 -5.75 -8.40 -17.26
C GLY A 101 -4.91 -8.56 -15.99
N HIS A 102 -5.42 -8.13 -14.82
CA HIS A 102 -4.69 -8.20 -13.56
C HIS A 102 -5.34 -9.17 -12.58
N SER A 103 -5.01 -10.46 -12.72
CA SER A 103 -5.53 -11.52 -11.84
C SER A 103 -4.63 -11.77 -10.64
N SER A 104 -5.25 -12.10 -9.49
CA SER A 104 -4.50 -12.53 -8.30
C SER A 104 -4.00 -13.97 -8.47
N PRO A 105 -2.68 -14.21 -8.47
CA PRO A 105 -2.11 -15.56 -8.59
C PRO A 105 -2.39 -16.43 -7.35
N VAL A 106 -2.79 -15.83 -6.24
CA VAL A 106 -3.05 -16.52 -4.96
C VAL A 106 -4.53 -16.68 -4.63
N GLY A 107 -5.44 -16.30 -5.56
CA GLY A 107 -6.88 -16.49 -5.37
C GLY A 107 -7.49 -15.65 -4.24
N SER A 108 -6.85 -14.54 -3.83
CA SER A 108 -7.43 -13.63 -2.86
C SER A 108 -8.51 -12.75 -3.49
N HIS A 109 -9.55 -12.41 -2.70
CA HIS A 109 -10.56 -11.46 -3.10
C HIS A 109 -10.08 -10.04 -2.88
N LEU A 110 -10.14 -9.22 -3.93
CA LEU A 110 -9.91 -7.78 -3.85
C LEU A 110 -11.24 -7.07 -3.61
N ILE A 111 -11.27 -6.18 -2.62
CA ILE A 111 -12.41 -5.31 -2.32
C ILE A 111 -11.95 -3.87 -2.46
N ALA A 112 -12.65 -3.10 -3.30
CA ALA A 112 -12.42 -1.68 -3.42
C ALA A 112 -13.28 -0.91 -2.40
N VAL A 113 -12.69 0.11 -1.77
CA VAL A 113 -13.36 0.98 -0.79
C VAL A 113 -13.13 2.44 -1.16
N GLU A 114 -14.20 3.19 -1.38
CA GLU A 114 -14.13 4.56 -1.87
C GLU A 114 -14.01 5.57 -0.73
N ASN A 115 -13.10 6.53 -0.86
CA ASN A 115 -13.05 7.71 -0.01
C ASN A 115 -14.09 8.74 -0.47
N THR A 116 -14.74 9.35 0.52
CA THR A 116 -15.67 10.49 0.32
C THR A 116 -15.25 11.65 1.24
N PRO A 117 -15.84 12.84 1.10
CA PRO A 117 -15.57 13.93 2.04
C PRO A 117 -15.85 13.56 3.51
N GLU A 118 -16.83 12.67 3.74
CA GLU A 118 -17.27 12.24 5.07
C GLU A 118 -16.53 11.01 5.59
N MET A 119 -15.87 10.25 4.70
CA MET A 119 -15.25 8.96 5.03
C MET A 119 -13.88 8.81 4.38
N HIS A 120 -12.87 8.59 5.20
CA HIS A 120 -11.52 8.21 4.76
C HIS A 120 -11.25 6.77 5.15
N ASN A 121 -10.80 5.97 4.21
CA ASN A 121 -10.47 4.57 4.40
C ASN A 121 -8.97 4.40 4.53
N ILE A 122 -8.54 3.54 5.45
CA ILE A 122 -7.15 3.13 5.62
C ILE A 122 -7.07 1.61 5.74
N VAL A 123 -6.09 1.01 5.09
CA VAL A 123 -5.89 -0.45 5.05
C VAL A 123 -4.73 -0.85 5.94
N VAL A 124 -4.91 -1.92 6.70
CA VAL A 124 -3.90 -2.54 7.54
C VAL A 124 -4.01 -4.08 7.43
N CYS A 125 -2.99 -4.80 7.82
CA CYS A 125 -3.10 -6.20 8.22
C CYS A 125 -2.54 -6.34 9.63
N THR A 126 -3.42 -6.54 10.62
CA THR A 126 -3.00 -6.63 12.03
C THR A 126 -2.24 -7.91 12.34
N LEU A 127 -2.48 -8.98 11.58
CA LEU A 127 -1.90 -10.29 11.83
C LEU A 127 -0.51 -10.47 11.19
N CYS A 128 -0.36 -10.07 9.93
CA CYS A 128 0.89 -10.29 9.18
C CYS A 128 1.22 -9.11 8.25
N SER A 129 1.04 -9.26 6.94
CA SER A 129 1.33 -8.24 5.94
C SER A 129 0.50 -8.44 4.67
N CYS A 130 -0.74 -8.90 4.84
CA CYS A 130 -1.67 -9.11 3.74
C CYS A 130 -1.92 -7.81 2.97
N TYR A 131 -1.62 -7.81 1.69
CA TYR A 131 -1.53 -6.64 0.82
C TYR A 131 -2.00 -7.01 -0.59
N PRO A 132 -2.63 -6.13 -1.36
CA PRO A 132 -3.08 -6.46 -2.71
C PRO A 132 -1.90 -6.40 -3.70
N TRP A 133 -1.05 -7.43 -3.70
CA TRP A 133 0.19 -7.49 -4.48
C TRP A 133 -0.06 -7.37 -5.98
N GLU A 134 -1.14 -7.96 -6.46
CA GLU A 134 -1.53 -7.98 -7.87
C GLU A 134 -1.74 -6.59 -8.48
N VAL A 135 -2.08 -5.61 -7.65
CA VAL A 135 -2.37 -4.24 -8.12
C VAL A 135 -1.48 -3.17 -7.49
N LEU A 136 -0.79 -3.47 -6.39
CA LEU A 136 0.10 -2.51 -5.71
C LEU A 136 1.56 -2.95 -5.64
N GLY A 137 1.90 -4.15 -6.14
CA GLY A 137 3.24 -4.72 -6.04
C GLY A 137 3.59 -5.12 -4.60
N LEU A 138 4.89 -5.11 -4.27
CA LEU A 138 5.35 -5.49 -2.94
C LEU A 138 4.99 -4.44 -1.88
N PRO A 139 4.57 -4.87 -0.67
CA PRO A 139 4.25 -3.94 0.40
C PRO A 139 5.49 -3.16 0.88
N PRO A 140 5.36 -1.87 1.17
CA PRO A 140 6.45 -1.10 1.75
C PRO A 140 6.81 -1.60 3.15
N VAL A 141 8.04 -1.34 3.58
CA VAL A 141 8.55 -1.82 4.88
C VAL A 141 7.68 -1.35 6.04
N TRP A 142 7.23 -0.08 6.02
CA TRP A 142 6.40 0.47 7.09
C TRP A 142 5.06 -0.25 7.24
N TYR A 143 4.45 -0.74 6.14
CA TYR A 143 3.18 -1.48 6.17
C TYR A 143 3.27 -2.76 7.02
N LYS A 144 4.44 -3.40 7.02
CA LYS A 144 4.72 -4.62 7.79
C LYS A 144 5.14 -4.34 9.24
N SER A 145 5.42 -3.10 9.60
CA SER A 145 5.94 -2.75 10.93
C SER A 145 4.89 -2.97 12.02
N ALA A 146 5.32 -3.47 13.17
CA ALA A 146 4.44 -3.68 14.32
C ALA A 146 3.78 -2.37 14.81
N PRO A 147 4.48 -1.21 14.86
CA PRO A 147 3.86 0.07 15.22
C PRO A 147 2.71 0.46 14.30
N TYR A 148 2.89 0.38 12.97
CA TYR A 148 1.82 0.69 12.02
C TYR A 148 0.61 -0.22 12.25
N ARG A 149 0.84 -1.53 12.31
CA ARG A 149 -0.22 -2.53 12.43
C ARG A 149 -1.06 -2.37 13.71
N SER A 150 -0.41 -2.11 14.85
CA SER A 150 -1.11 -1.96 16.12
C SER A 150 -1.77 -0.59 16.26
N ARG A 151 -1.07 0.51 15.90
CA ARG A 151 -1.58 1.86 16.10
C ARG A 151 -2.70 2.22 15.14
N THR A 152 -2.68 1.71 13.90
CA THR A 152 -3.74 2.00 12.92
C THR A 152 -5.13 1.61 13.44
N VAL A 153 -5.24 0.55 14.22
CA VAL A 153 -6.53 0.12 14.80
C VAL A 153 -6.92 0.94 16.02
N ILE A 154 -5.94 1.39 16.82
CA ILE A 154 -6.18 2.10 18.08
C ILE A 154 -6.36 3.60 17.85
N ASP A 155 -5.49 4.20 17.03
CA ASP A 155 -5.44 5.64 16.74
C ASP A 155 -5.13 5.88 15.25
N PRO A 156 -6.08 5.58 14.34
CA PRO A 156 -5.85 5.77 12.91
C PRO A 156 -5.58 7.24 12.55
N ARG A 157 -6.19 8.19 13.24
CA ARG A 157 -5.99 9.62 12.97
C ARG A 157 -4.58 10.07 13.34
N GLY A 158 -4.04 9.62 14.46
CA GLY A 158 -2.65 9.86 14.84
C GLY A 158 -1.65 9.21 13.87
N VAL A 159 -1.95 8.01 13.37
CA VAL A 159 -1.14 7.36 12.33
C VAL A 159 -1.14 8.20 11.04
N LEU A 160 -2.30 8.67 10.58
CA LEU A 160 -2.37 9.54 9.39
C LEU A 160 -1.58 10.83 9.58
N ALA A 161 -1.63 11.42 10.77
CA ALA A 161 -0.83 12.62 11.09
C ALA A 161 0.69 12.33 11.02
N ASP A 162 1.15 11.14 11.44
CA ASP A 162 2.54 10.72 11.31
C ASP A 162 2.99 10.61 9.83
N PHE A 163 2.07 10.26 8.94
CA PHE A 163 2.27 10.28 7.48
C PHE A 163 2.12 11.68 6.86
N GLY A 164 1.86 12.71 7.68
CA GLY A 164 1.67 14.09 7.23
C GLY A 164 0.28 14.37 6.66
N LEU A 165 -0.68 13.46 6.88
CA LEU A 165 -2.06 13.62 6.41
C LEU A 165 -2.96 14.14 7.53
N GLY A 166 -3.34 15.44 7.46
CA GLY A 166 -4.36 16.04 8.29
C GLY A 166 -5.73 15.96 7.63
N LEU A 167 -6.71 15.33 8.29
CA LEU A 167 -8.09 15.27 7.84
C LEU A 167 -8.98 16.18 8.71
N PRO A 168 -10.04 16.78 8.14
CA PRO A 168 -11.06 17.48 8.93
C PRO A 168 -11.59 16.61 10.08
N ASN A 169 -11.94 17.21 11.21
CA ASN A 169 -12.39 16.45 12.38
C ASN A 169 -13.68 15.68 12.11
N GLU A 170 -14.55 16.22 11.27
CA GLU A 170 -15.82 15.63 10.83
C GLU A 170 -15.65 14.43 9.89
N THR A 171 -14.52 14.31 9.21
CA THR A 171 -14.23 13.14 8.36
C THR A 171 -14.01 11.91 9.23
N ARG A 172 -14.86 10.93 9.09
CA ARG A 172 -14.72 9.63 9.76
C ARG A 172 -13.59 8.83 9.12
N ILE A 173 -12.87 8.05 9.92
CA ILE A 173 -11.83 7.14 9.43
C ILE A 173 -12.32 5.71 9.63
N ARG A 174 -12.27 4.92 8.56
CA ARG A 174 -12.58 3.49 8.61
C ARG A 174 -11.32 2.69 8.35
N VAL A 175 -11.00 1.80 9.28
CA VAL A 175 -9.86 0.88 9.19
C VAL A 175 -10.35 -0.45 8.60
N TRP A 176 -9.66 -0.92 7.57
CA TRP A 176 -9.91 -2.21 6.93
C TRP A 176 -8.75 -3.15 7.21
N ASP A 177 -9.05 -4.27 7.85
CA ASP A 177 -8.06 -5.28 8.21
C ASP A 177 -8.02 -6.38 7.15
N SER A 178 -6.96 -6.40 6.35
CA SER A 178 -6.74 -7.41 5.31
C SER A 178 -6.44 -8.78 5.92
N THR A 179 -6.96 -9.81 5.30
CA THR A 179 -6.74 -11.20 5.71
C THR A 179 -6.02 -12.01 4.61
N ALA A 180 -5.78 -13.29 4.83
CA ALA A 180 -5.22 -14.17 3.79
C ALA A 180 -6.13 -14.29 2.56
N GLU A 181 -7.44 -14.14 2.74
CA GLU A 181 -8.45 -14.33 1.70
C GLU A 181 -8.93 -13.01 1.09
N THR A 182 -8.84 -11.91 1.87
CA THR A 182 -9.41 -10.61 1.47
C THR A 182 -8.35 -9.52 1.52
N ARG A 183 -8.25 -8.76 0.43
CA ARG A 183 -7.38 -7.60 0.27
C ARG A 183 -8.22 -6.37 0.00
N PHE A 184 -7.75 -5.21 0.43
CA PHE A 184 -8.48 -3.95 0.21
C PHE A 184 -7.66 -2.99 -0.64
N LEU A 185 -8.32 -2.32 -1.57
CA LEU A 185 -7.82 -1.24 -2.39
C LEU A 185 -8.62 0.02 -2.08
N VAL A 186 -7.98 1.06 -1.59
CA VAL A 186 -8.65 2.36 -1.43
C VAL A 186 -8.74 3.04 -2.80
N VAL A 187 -9.95 3.47 -3.14
CA VAL A 187 -10.21 4.38 -4.26
C VAL A 187 -10.26 5.79 -3.67
N PRO A 188 -9.18 6.57 -3.78
CA PRO A 188 -9.14 7.92 -3.24
C PRO A 188 -10.03 8.86 -4.04
N MET A 189 -10.42 9.99 -3.42
CA MET A 189 -11.15 11.04 -4.13
C MET A 189 -10.31 11.60 -5.28
N ARG A 190 -10.97 11.88 -6.39
CA ARG A 190 -10.36 12.55 -7.53
C ARG A 190 -9.95 13.98 -7.14
N PRO A 191 -8.72 14.42 -7.41
CA PRO A 191 -8.29 15.77 -7.13
C PRO A 191 -9.11 16.81 -7.93
N ALA A 192 -9.48 17.90 -7.29
CA ALA A 192 -10.13 19.02 -7.95
C ALA A 192 -9.25 19.62 -9.07
N GLY A 193 -9.88 20.19 -10.10
CA GLY A 193 -9.16 20.78 -11.23
C GLY A 193 -8.58 19.77 -12.23
N THR A 194 -9.03 18.52 -12.16
CA THR A 194 -8.58 17.46 -13.08
C THR A 194 -9.68 17.03 -14.06
N GLU A 195 -10.75 17.81 -14.19
CA GLU A 195 -11.86 17.56 -15.10
C GLU A 195 -11.34 17.56 -16.56
N GLY A 196 -11.74 16.56 -17.33
CA GLY A 196 -11.30 16.40 -18.72
C GLY A 196 -9.88 15.87 -18.93
N TRP A 197 -9.15 15.52 -17.86
CA TRP A 197 -7.83 14.90 -18.01
C TRP A 197 -7.94 13.47 -18.52
N SER A 198 -6.92 13.04 -19.30
CA SER A 198 -6.83 11.65 -19.76
C SER A 198 -6.59 10.68 -18.59
N GLU A 199 -6.92 9.41 -18.81
CA GLU A 199 -6.70 8.34 -17.83
C GLU A 199 -5.23 8.25 -17.39
N GLU A 200 -4.30 8.35 -18.34
CA GLU A 200 -2.85 8.27 -18.07
C GLU A 200 -2.38 9.43 -17.19
N ARG A 201 -2.87 10.65 -17.48
CA ARG A 201 -2.53 11.83 -16.67
C ARG A 201 -3.11 11.73 -15.26
N LEU A 202 -4.32 11.21 -15.12
CA LEU A 202 -4.94 10.96 -13.82
C LEU A 202 -4.22 9.86 -13.06
N ALA A 203 -3.81 8.78 -13.71
CA ALA A 203 -3.05 7.69 -13.08
C ALA A 203 -1.72 8.18 -12.48
N ALA A 204 -1.07 9.17 -13.10
CA ALA A 204 0.17 9.76 -12.59
C ALA A 204 -0.01 10.51 -11.24
N LEU A 205 -1.24 10.88 -10.88
CA LEU A 205 -1.56 11.51 -9.59
C LEU A 205 -1.73 10.50 -8.47
N VAL A 206 -2.10 9.27 -8.81
CA VAL A 206 -2.39 8.21 -7.84
C VAL A 206 -1.09 7.62 -7.31
N THR A 207 -0.95 7.58 -6.00
CA THR A 207 0.24 7.03 -5.34
C THR A 207 -0.12 5.73 -4.61
N ARG A 208 0.87 4.90 -4.32
CA ARG A 208 0.69 3.72 -3.46
C ARG A 208 0.03 4.10 -2.14
N ASP A 209 0.52 5.16 -1.51
CA ASP A 209 0.03 5.61 -0.21
C ASP A 209 -1.43 6.06 -0.26
N SER A 210 -1.87 6.69 -1.37
CA SER A 210 -3.28 7.04 -1.55
C SER A 210 -4.19 5.82 -1.71
N MET A 211 -3.66 4.72 -2.26
CA MET A 211 -4.39 3.45 -2.44
C MET A 211 -4.37 2.55 -1.19
N VAL A 212 -3.49 2.81 -0.24
CA VAL A 212 -3.51 2.21 1.12
C VAL A 212 -4.32 3.08 2.09
N GLY A 213 -4.48 4.37 1.76
CA GLY A 213 -5.18 5.35 2.58
C GLY A 213 -4.29 6.12 3.54
N THR A 214 -2.96 5.99 3.45
CA THR A 214 -2.00 6.75 4.27
C THR A 214 -1.61 8.09 3.65
N GLY A 215 -2.09 8.39 2.44
CA GLY A 215 -1.85 9.63 1.73
C GLY A 215 -3.03 10.02 0.84
N LEU A 216 -2.90 11.16 0.17
CA LEU A 216 -3.82 11.60 -0.88
C LEU A 216 -3.15 11.46 -2.24
N PRO A 217 -3.92 11.42 -3.33
CA PRO A 217 -3.36 11.62 -4.67
C PRO A 217 -2.60 12.93 -4.73
N LYS A 218 -1.62 13.03 -5.63
CA LYS A 218 -0.92 14.29 -5.89
C LYS A 218 -1.94 15.34 -6.33
N PRO A 219 -1.76 16.62 -5.96
CA PRO A 219 -2.62 17.67 -6.47
C PRO A 219 -2.50 17.74 -7.99
N GLY A 220 -3.62 18.05 -8.65
CA GLY A 220 -3.61 18.32 -10.09
C GLY A 220 -2.87 19.63 -10.33
N GLU A 221 -1.70 19.56 -10.98
CA GLU A 221 -1.05 20.77 -11.49
C GLU A 221 -1.62 21.05 -12.88
N ALA A 222 -2.23 22.23 -13.04
CA ALA A 222 -2.56 22.73 -14.35
C ALA A 222 -1.25 22.95 -15.13
N ASP A 223 -1.19 22.49 -16.40
CA ASP A 223 -0.08 22.84 -17.27
C ASP A 223 0.02 24.38 -17.34
N ARG A 224 1.14 24.92 -16.87
CA ARG A 224 1.47 26.33 -17.00
C ARG A 224 2.03 26.60 -18.39
#